data_73075ea4a0237a951d13cab227b7b15c
#
_entry.id   73075ea4a0237a951d13cab227b7b15c
#
_cell.length_a   1.000
_cell.length_b   1.000
_cell.length_c   1.000
_cell.angle_alpha   90.00
_cell.angle_beta   90.00
_cell.angle_gamma   90.00
#
_symmetry.space_group_name_H-M   'P 1'
#
loop_
_entity.id
_entity.type
_entity.pdbx_description
1 polymer ?
#
loop_
_entity_poly.entity_id
_entity_poly.type
_entity_poly.pdbx_seq_one_letter_code
_entity_poly.pdbx_strand_id
1 'polypeptide(L)'
;MPRPRESQELAETAGGAAGKDAGSGAVLSVRAVTKSFGPVEVLHGVSLDLLPGEIHALVGENGAGKSTLMKVMCGVYTPSSGALLLDGEEISLVSSIDGERHGLVLLHQELNLAEGLTVEENIFLGREWRRGWLLDKPRMRAHTAKLLADVHCDVAPTATVRSLPVSQRQMVEIAKATDHDARVLVLDEPTSALTETETAILFGLLRKLRARGVAIVFISHKLGEVKAIADRVTVLRDGRLIATRPAVDLSEDDIAQLMVGRPLAGLYPDKRPPAPDAETLLDVEGLVAPRWVASASFALRRGEILGFAGLIGAGRTELMEAVVGLRPRTAGAVRVAGRALPAYSPRAAAAAGLAYLTEDRRGKGLLLRLAPRPNLTLATLESFLRGPFINTAAEDVALDRAVETFDIKVGDRANPVLSLSGGNQQKLLFAKVLQADPRVVIVDEPTRGVDVGTKQHIYRFIADLAAAGKGVIVVSSEMPELIGVCHRVAVMRAGRIAGVLEGDSITEDEIVRHATGLKGAA
;
A
#
# COMPACT_ATOMS: atom_id res chain seq x y z
N MET A 1 -40.90 -1.18 -3.99
CA MET A 1 -40.19 -0.94 -5.26
C MET A 1 -40.17 0.56 -5.54
N PRO A 2 -39.07 1.26 -5.41
CA PRO A 2 -38.81 2.53 -6.09
C PRO A 2 -37.84 2.30 -7.26
N ARG A 3 -38.02 3.07 -8.31
CA ARG A 3 -37.47 2.90 -9.65
C ARG A 3 -36.00 3.39 -9.76
N PRO A 4 -35.18 2.82 -10.67
CA PRO A 4 -33.81 3.23 -10.89
C PRO A 4 -33.76 4.47 -11.83
N ARG A 5 -33.76 5.67 -11.31
CA ARG A 5 -33.60 6.91 -12.10
C ARG A 5 -32.37 7.76 -11.73
N GLU A 6 -31.75 7.54 -10.55
CA GLU A 6 -30.62 8.38 -10.12
C GLU A 6 -29.25 7.93 -10.68
N SER A 7 -29.12 6.69 -11.14
CA SER A 7 -27.86 6.18 -11.69
C SER A 7 -27.60 6.58 -13.15
N GLN A 8 -28.60 7.11 -13.87
CA GLN A 8 -28.43 7.59 -15.24
C GLN A 8 -28.11 9.09 -15.33
N GLU A 9 -28.50 9.89 -14.38
CA GLU A 9 -28.16 11.32 -14.37
C GLU A 9 -26.67 11.61 -14.08
N LEU A 10 -25.97 10.73 -13.39
CA LEU A 10 -24.52 10.86 -13.18
C LEU A 10 -23.70 10.49 -14.43
N ALA A 11 -24.26 9.72 -15.36
CA ALA A 11 -23.60 9.30 -16.59
C ALA A 11 -23.87 10.25 -17.77
N GLU A 12 -25.01 10.94 -17.81
CA GLU A 12 -25.38 11.84 -18.92
C GLU A 12 -24.73 13.23 -18.84
N THR A 13 -24.20 13.66 -17.68
CA THR A 13 -23.41 14.89 -17.57
C THR A 13 -21.96 14.74 -18.04
N ALA A 14 -21.52 13.54 -18.41
CA ALA A 14 -20.16 13.28 -18.89
C ALA A 14 -19.96 13.44 -20.42
N GLY A 15 -21.04 13.71 -21.17
CA GLY A 15 -21.01 13.74 -22.65
C GLY A 15 -21.01 15.12 -23.30
N GLY A 16 -20.87 16.24 -22.58
CA GLY A 16 -21.20 17.56 -23.11
C GLY A 16 -20.22 18.71 -22.83
N ALA A 17 -18.89 18.48 -22.81
CA ALA A 17 -17.93 19.59 -22.78
C ALA A 17 -16.61 19.25 -23.45
N ALA A 18 -16.67 18.79 -24.68
CA ALA A 18 -15.51 18.77 -25.57
C ALA A 18 -15.60 20.01 -26.49
N GLY A 19 -14.89 21.07 -26.14
CA GLY A 19 -14.63 22.15 -27.09
C GLY A 19 -14.82 23.55 -26.54
N LYS A 20 -13.68 24.25 -26.37
CA LYS A 20 -13.49 25.70 -26.17
C LYS A 20 -13.49 26.16 -24.70
N ASP A 21 -12.32 26.19 -24.17
CA ASP A 21 -11.56 27.18 -23.42
C ASP A 21 -10.45 26.48 -22.60
N ALA A 22 -9.49 25.89 -23.29
CA ALA A 22 -8.30 25.35 -22.70
C ALA A 22 -7.12 26.21 -23.16
N GLY A 23 -6.57 27.04 -22.28
CA GLY A 23 -5.33 27.71 -22.62
C GLY A 23 -4.87 28.88 -21.80
N SER A 24 -5.65 29.51 -20.93
CA SER A 24 -5.14 30.64 -20.15
C SER A 24 -4.84 30.26 -18.70
N GLY A 25 -3.65 29.70 -18.42
CA GLY A 25 -3.16 29.57 -17.06
C GLY A 25 -2.61 28.22 -16.60
N ALA A 26 -2.65 27.18 -17.43
CA ALA A 26 -2.04 25.90 -17.06
C ALA A 26 -0.51 25.95 -17.22
N VAL A 27 0.23 25.51 -16.22
CA VAL A 27 1.70 25.39 -16.30
C VAL A 27 2.10 24.18 -17.15
N LEU A 28 1.39 23.05 -17.03
CA LEU A 28 1.59 21.86 -17.85
C LEU A 28 0.23 21.33 -18.30
N SER A 29 0.09 21.09 -19.60
CA SER A 29 -1.07 20.45 -20.21
C SER A 29 -0.69 19.15 -20.89
N VAL A 30 -1.45 18.13 -20.63
CA VAL A 30 -1.42 16.84 -21.33
C VAL A 30 -2.59 16.82 -22.30
N ARG A 31 -2.36 16.52 -23.59
CA ARG A 31 -3.39 16.54 -24.64
C ARG A 31 -3.47 15.22 -25.36
N ALA A 32 -4.58 14.51 -25.15
CA ALA A 32 -4.92 13.24 -25.80
C ALA A 32 -3.75 12.22 -25.83
N VAL A 33 -2.99 12.14 -24.72
CA VAL A 33 -1.79 11.31 -24.64
C VAL A 33 -2.17 9.83 -24.62
N THR A 34 -1.57 9.06 -25.53
CA THR A 34 -1.60 7.59 -25.51
C THR A 34 -0.22 7.04 -25.17
N LYS A 35 -0.17 5.85 -24.60
CA LYS A 35 1.08 5.11 -24.39
C LYS A 35 0.85 3.62 -24.51
N SER A 36 1.62 2.99 -25.43
CA SER A 36 1.64 1.54 -25.61
C SER A 36 3.01 0.97 -25.27
N PHE A 37 3.03 -0.24 -24.74
CA PHE A 37 4.22 -1.08 -24.54
C PHE A 37 4.03 -2.37 -25.33
N GLY A 38 4.68 -2.46 -26.48
CA GLY A 38 4.40 -3.52 -27.43
C GLY A 38 2.93 -3.53 -27.86
N PRO A 39 2.20 -4.65 -27.76
CA PRO A 39 0.79 -4.74 -28.16
C PRO A 39 -0.19 -4.18 -27.09
N VAL A 40 0.30 -3.81 -25.92
CA VAL A 40 -0.56 -3.37 -24.80
C VAL A 40 -0.59 -1.86 -24.74
N GLU A 41 -1.75 -1.26 -25.00
CA GLU A 41 -2.00 0.15 -24.77
C GLU A 41 -2.39 0.37 -23.30
N VAL A 42 -1.67 1.28 -22.61
CA VAL A 42 -1.82 1.56 -21.17
C VAL A 42 -2.50 2.90 -20.93
N LEU A 43 -2.30 3.89 -21.80
CA LEU A 43 -2.99 5.18 -21.74
C LEU A 43 -3.79 5.40 -23.03
N HIS A 44 -5.04 5.77 -22.90
CA HIS A 44 -6.03 5.86 -23.96
C HIS A 44 -6.53 7.31 -24.16
N GLY A 45 -5.67 8.20 -24.67
CA GLY A 45 -6.04 9.56 -25.00
C GLY A 45 -6.32 10.44 -23.77
N VAL A 46 -5.44 10.38 -22.76
CA VAL A 46 -5.59 11.14 -21.51
C VAL A 46 -5.29 12.63 -21.74
N SER A 47 -6.20 13.50 -21.24
CA SER A 47 -6.00 14.96 -21.25
C SER A 47 -6.16 15.52 -19.83
N LEU A 48 -5.19 16.34 -19.38
CA LEU A 48 -5.11 16.87 -18.02
C LEU A 48 -4.42 18.23 -18.04
N ASP A 49 -4.93 19.18 -17.24
CA ASP A 49 -4.31 20.50 -17.03
C ASP A 49 -3.86 20.65 -15.57
N LEU A 50 -2.62 21.08 -15.37
CA LEU A 50 -2.06 21.44 -14.06
C LEU A 50 -1.93 22.95 -13.96
N LEU A 51 -2.53 23.51 -12.91
CA LEU A 51 -2.50 24.96 -12.66
C LEU A 51 -1.32 25.33 -11.75
N PRO A 52 -0.74 26.53 -11.93
CA PRO A 52 0.32 26.99 -11.03
C PRO A 52 -0.24 27.18 -9.60
N GLY A 53 0.52 26.74 -8.60
CA GLY A 53 0.09 26.82 -7.20
C GLY A 53 -1.09 25.94 -6.85
N GLU A 54 -1.23 24.78 -7.51
CA GLU A 54 -2.24 23.78 -7.26
C GLU A 54 -1.61 22.48 -6.75
N ILE A 55 -2.25 21.83 -5.78
CA ILE A 55 -1.97 20.42 -5.46
C ILE A 55 -3.06 19.57 -6.12
N HIS A 56 -2.68 18.92 -7.20
CA HIS A 56 -3.54 18.08 -8.01
C HIS A 56 -3.36 16.62 -7.66
N ALA A 57 -4.32 15.99 -7.02
CA ALA A 57 -4.27 14.55 -6.75
C ALA A 57 -4.59 13.74 -8.00
N LEU A 58 -3.76 12.76 -8.31
CA LEU A 58 -4.02 11.75 -9.34
C LEU A 58 -4.27 10.40 -8.67
N VAL A 59 -5.51 9.95 -8.69
CA VAL A 59 -5.96 8.72 -8.04
C VAL A 59 -6.46 7.68 -9.05
N GLY A 60 -6.54 6.43 -8.64
CA GLY A 60 -6.99 5.31 -9.48
C GLY A 60 -6.47 3.99 -8.94
N GLU A 61 -7.04 2.87 -9.39
CA GLU A 61 -6.60 1.53 -9.00
C GLU A 61 -5.17 1.23 -9.48
N ASN A 62 -4.56 0.18 -8.93
CA ASN A 62 -3.26 -0.31 -9.42
C ASN A 62 -3.42 -0.81 -10.86
N GLY A 63 -2.53 -0.34 -11.75
CA GLY A 63 -2.66 -0.62 -13.18
C GLY A 63 -3.50 0.38 -13.97
N ALA A 64 -4.13 1.36 -13.32
CA ALA A 64 -4.94 2.39 -14.01
C ALA A 64 -4.13 3.33 -14.93
N GLY A 65 -2.79 3.21 -14.95
CA GLY A 65 -1.93 4.02 -15.81
C GLY A 65 -1.31 5.25 -15.14
N LYS A 66 -1.55 5.49 -13.82
CA LYS A 66 -1.02 6.66 -13.09
C LYS A 66 0.49 6.85 -13.23
N SER A 67 1.27 5.81 -12.89
CA SER A 67 2.74 5.86 -12.97
C SER A 67 3.24 5.99 -14.42
N THR A 68 2.48 5.50 -15.40
CA THR A 68 2.79 5.68 -16.83
C THR A 68 2.56 7.12 -17.25
N LEU A 69 1.42 7.72 -16.88
CA LEU A 69 1.11 9.13 -17.17
C LEU A 69 2.15 10.06 -16.55
N MET A 70 2.47 9.86 -15.28
CA MET A 70 3.49 10.60 -14.56
C MET A 70 4.87 10.53 -15.25
N LYS A 71 5.30 9.32 -15.65
CA LYS A 71 6.56 9.12 -16.37
C LYS A 71 6.56 9.79 -17.74
N VAL A 72 5.42 9.86 -18.41
CA VAL A 72 5.28 10.63 -19.67
C VAL A 72 5.41 12.13 -19.40
N MET A 73 4.72 12.65 -18.37
CA MET A 73 4.76 14.07 -18.00
C MET A 73 6.18 14.55 -17.66
N CYS A 74 7.00 13.68 -17.07
CA CYS A 74 8.38 14.00 -16.69
C CYS A 74 9.45 13.54 -17.69
N GLY A 75 9.06 13.10 -18.90
CA GLY A 75 10.00 12.73 -19.96
C GLY A 75 10.73 11.41 -19.76
N VAL A 76 10.35 10.58 -18.76
CA VAL A 76 10.89 9.22 -18.60
C VAL A 76 10.41 8.30 -19.72
N TYR A 77 9.17 8.52 -20.18
CA TYR A 77 8.61 7.84 -21.34
C TYR A 77 8.13 8.85 -22.37
N THR A 78 8.44 8.62 -23.65
CA THR A 78 7.84 9.36 -24.76
C THR A 78 6.42 8.86 -24.99
N PRO A 79 5.41 9.72 -25.17
CA PRO A 79 4.05 9.31 -25.54
C PRO A 79 4.04 8.59 -26.89
N SER A 80 3.08 7.68 -27.09
CA SER A 80 2.88 7.03 -28.40
C SER A 80 2.13 7.95 -29.36
N SER A 81 1.23 8.79 -28.85
CA SER A 81 0.57 9.91 -29.56
C SER A 81 0.10 10.95 -28.54
N GLY A 82 -0.38 12.09 -29.03
CA GLY A 82 -0.75 13.23 -28.21
C GLY A 82 0.44 14.16 -27.95
N ALA A 83 0.24 15.22 -27.14
CA ALA A 83 1.23 16.24 -26.90
C ALA A 83 1.30 16.66 -25.42
N LEU A 84 2.45 17.18 -25.02
CA LEU A 84 2.67 17.90 -23.76
C LEU A 84 2.90 19.38 -24.08
N LEU A 85 2.20 20.26 -23.37
CA LEU A 85 2.37 21.70 -23.51
C LEU A 85 2.81 22.28 -22.17
N LEU A 86 3.89 23.08 -22.19
CA LEU A 86 4.38 23.85 -21.03
C LEU A 86 4.13 25.34 -21.32
N ASP A 87 3.36 26.00 -20.46
CA ASP A 87 2.86 27.38 -20.66
C ASP A 87 2.15 27.59 -22.02
N GLY A 88 1.51 26.55 -22.53
CA GLY A 88 0.81 26.59 -23.81
C GLY A 88 1.68 26.27 -25.04
N GLU A 89 2.99 26.14 -24.89
CA GLU A 89 3.93 25.76 -25.95
C GLU A 89 4.17 24.23 -25.93
N GLU A 90 4.08 23.60 -27.08
CA GLU A 90 4.33 22.16 -27.21
C GLU A 90 5.81 21.84 -26.95
N ILE A 91 6.04 20.87 -26.04
CA ILE A 91 7.39 20.39 -25.69
C ILE A 91 7.55 18.92 -26.05
N SER A 92 8.77 18.59 -26.47
CA SER A 92 9.17 17.20 -26.71
C SER A 92 10.25 16.81 -25.73
N LEU A 93 9.94 15.83 -24.86
CA LEU A 93 10.86 15.33 -23.85
C LEU A 93 11.42 13.98 -24.32
N VAL A 94 12.74 13.89 -24.47
CA VAL A 94 13.43 12.66 -24.90
C VAL A 94 14.09 11.94 -23.72
N SER A 95 14.18 12.59 -22.55
CA SER A 95 14.75 12.01 -21.33
C SER A 95 14.21 12.70 -20.08
N SER A 96 14.38 12.06 -18.91
CA SER A 96 14.07 12.67 -17.59
C SER A 96 14.93 13.92 -17.34
N ILE A 97 16.16 13.98 -17.86
CA ILE A 97 17.04 15.14 -17.73
C ILE A 97 16.43 16.34 -18.49
N ASP A 98 15.80 16.11 -19.64
CA ASP A 98 15.09 17.20 -20.34
C ASP A 98 13.88 17.66 -19.54
N GLY A 99 13.14 16.73 -18.90
CA GLY A 99 12.07 17.07 -17.97
C GLY A 99 12.57 17.99 -16.85
N GLU A 100 13.65 17.61 -16.18
CA GLU A 100 14.26 18.42 -15.11
C GLU A 100 14.70 19.80 -15.58
N ARG A 101 15.27 19.93 -16.78
CA ARG A 101 15.64 21.22 -17.38
C ARG A 101 14.44 22.15 -17.64
N HIS A 102 13.27 21.58 -17.86
CA HIS A 102 12.01 22.30 -17.99
C HIS A 102 11.31 22.55 -16.64
N GLY A 103 11.94 22.15 -15.53
CA GLY A 103 11.37 22.27 -14.19
C GLY A 103 10.33 21.19 -13.85
N LEU A 104 10.29 20.06 -14.59
CA LEU A 104 9.42 18.93 -14.33
C LEU A 104 10.18 17.90 -13.49
N VAL A 105 9.94 17.90 -12.19
CA VAL A 105 10.68 17.09 -11.21
C VAL A 105 9.84 15.92 -10.76
N LEU A 106 10.41 14.71 -10.79
CA LEU A 106 9.76 13.47 -10.40
C LEU A 106 10.40 12.86 -9.16
N LEU A 107 9.60 12.66 -8.13
CA LEU A 107 9.95 11.85 -6.97
C LEU A 107 9.33 10.46 -7.16
N HIS A 108 10.18 9.46 -7.28
CA HIS A 108 9.79 8.08 -7.55
C HIS A 108 9.28 7.37 -6.29
N GLN A 109 8.43 6.35 -6.47
CA GLN A 109 7.98 5.46 -5.39
C GLN A 109 9.15 4.65 -4.78
N GLU A 110 10.08 4.17 -5.62
CA GLU A 110 11.32 3.54 -5.17
C GLU A 110 12.39 4.62 -4.99
N LEU A 111 13.09 4.59 -3.85
CA LEU A 111 14.10 5.58 -3.51
C LEU A 111 15.22 5.62 -4.57
N ASN A 112 15.39 6.78 -5.19
CA ASN A 112 16.40 7.02 -6.21
C ASN A 112 17.64 7.72 -5.61
N LEU A 113 18.21 7.10 -4.58
CA LEU A 113 19.42 7.55 -3.91
C LEU A 113 20.56 6.55 -4.10
N ALA A 114 21.75 7.06 -4.37
CA ALA A 114 22.98 6.26 -4.42
C ALA A 114 23.40 5.88 -3.00
N GLU A 115 23.12 4.64 -2.56
CA GLU A 115 23.34 4.18 -1.18
C GLU A 115 24.78 4.29 -0.70
N GLY A 116 25.78 4.19 -1.60
CA GLY A 116 27.20 4.31 -1.29
C GLY A 116 27.72 5.73 -1.10
N LEU A 117 26.94 6.74 -1.47
CA LEU A 117 27.28 8.15 -1.38
C LEU A 117 26.73 8.78 -0.09
N THR A 118 27.29 9.92 0.30
CA THR A 118 26.77 10.74 1.39
C THR A 118 25.49 11.48 0.98
N VAL A 119 24.77 12.03 1.95
CA VAL A 119 23.57 12.83 1.72
C VAL A 119 23.90 14.05 0.86
N GLU A 120 24.98 14.81 1.18
CA GLU A 120 25.41 15.97 0.40
C GLU A 120 25.76 15.60 -1.04
N GLU A 121 26.43 14.45 -1.25
CA GLU A 121 26.77 13.97 -2.59
C GLU A 121 25.52 13.52 -3.38
N ASN A 122 24.51 12.94 -2.73
CA ASN A 122 23.25 12.58 -3.37
C ASN A 122 22.43 13.81 -3.81
N ILE A 123 22.36 14.85 -2.97
CA ILE A 123 21.62 16.07 -3.28
C ILE A 123 22.23 16.78 -4.49
N PHE A 124 23.56 16.84 -4.57
CA PHE A 124 24.27 17.52 -5.65
C PHE A 124 24.68 16.62 -6.81
N LEU A 125 24.32 15.34 -6.82
CA LEU A 125 24.73 14.39 -7.85
C LEU A 125 24.36 14.89 -9.26
N GLY A 126 25.40 15.11 -10.10
CA GLY A 126 25.27 15.66 -11.45
C GLY A 126 25.10 17.19 -11.52
N ARG A 127 25.12 17.90 -10.39
CA ARG A 127 24.93 19.35 -10.25
C ARG A 127 25.91 19.97 -9.28
N GLU A 128 27.07 19.34 -9.10
CA GLU A 128 28.04 19.72 -8.09
C GLU A 128 28.53 21.16 -8.27
N TRP A 129 28.52 21.93 -7.20
CA TRP A 129 29.06 23.27 -7.20
C TRP A 129 30.58 23.22 -7.21
N ARG A 130 31.18 24.08 -8.04
CA ARG A 130 32.62 24.14 -8.24
C ARG A 130 33.18 25.51 -7.88
N ARG A 131 34.38 25.49 -7.32
CA ARG A 131 35.23 26.68 -7.14
C ARG A 131 36.47 26.46 -7.99
N GLY A 132 36.44 27.03 -9.20
CA GLY A 132 37.43 26.70 -10.22
C GLY A 132 37.27 25.26 -10.69
N TRP A 133 38.31 24.44 -10.58
CA TRP A 133 38.35 23.03 -10.98
C TRP A 133 38.06 22.06 -9.84
N LEU A 134 37.92 22.55 -8.61
CA LEU A 134 37.60 21.75 -7.42
C LEU A 134 36.12 21.87 -7.04
N LEU A 135 35.59 20.83 -6.37
CA LEU A 135 34.25 20.87 -5.78
C LEU A 135 34.24 21.81 -4.56
N ASP A 136 33.19 22.63 -4.47
CA ASP A 136 32.96 23.51 -3.31
C ASP A 136 32.19 22.77 -2.21
N LYS A 137 32.84 21.74 -1.64
CA LYS A 137 32.22 20.90 -0.59
C LYS A 137 31.69 21.70 0.61
N PRO A 138 32.39 22.73 1.15
CA PRO A 138 31.86 23.50 2.28
C PRO A 138 30.53 24.17 1.97
N ARG A 139 30.39 24.78 0.77
CA ARG A 139 29.17 25.44 0.34
C ARG A 139 28.04 24.41 0.10
N MET A 140 28.33 23.31 -0.57
CA MET A 140 27.37 22.20 -0.78
C MET A 140 26.87 21.66 0.55
N ARG A 141 27.77 21.42 1.53
CA ARG A 141 27.40 20.95 2.87
C ARG A 141 26.50 21.91 3.63
N ALA A 142 26.81 23.20 3.62
CA ALA A 142 26.00 24.23 4.28
C ALA A 142 24.59 24.31 3.67
N HIS A 143 24.49 24.21 2.34
CA HIS A 143 23.21 24.20 1.65
C HIS A 143 22.40 22.92 1.95
N THR A 144 23.05 21.75 1.94
CA THR A 144 22.44 20.48 2.32
C THR A 144 21.86 20.54 3.74
N ALA A 145 22.64 21.09 4.70
CA ALA A 145 22.15 21.25 6.08
C ALA A 145 20.88 22.12 6.16
N LYS A 146 20.79 23.18 5.34
CA LYS A 146 19.59 24.01 5.26
C LYS A 146 18.41 23.24 4.69
N LEU A 147 18.58 22.50 3.59
CA LEU A 147 17.52 21.70 2.98
C LEU A 147 17.00 20.64 3.96
N LEU A 148 17.89 19.95 4.68
CA LEU A 148 17.51 18.97 5.68
C LEU A 148 16.73 19.60 6.85
N ALA A 149 17.13 20.80 7.28
CA ALA A 149 16.40 21.56 8.30
C ALA A 149 14.98 21.96 7.84
N ASP A 150 14.84 22.37 6.57
CA ASP A 150 13.55 22.74 5.98
C ASP A 150 12.54 21.56 5.96
N VAL A 151 13.03 20.32 5.86
CA VAL A 151 12.22 19.11 5.93
C VAL A 151 12.25 18.45 7.33
N HIS A 152 12.78 19.14 8.35
CA HIS A 152 12.91 18.61 9.72
C HIS A 152 13.59 17.23 9.80
N CYS A 153 14.57 16.99 8.95
CA CYS A 153 15.33 15.73 8.91
C CYS A 153 16.66 15.91 9.66
N ASP A 154 16.76 15.30 10.85
CA ASP A 154 17.97 15.37 11.69
C ASP A 154 19.00 14.32 11.22
N VAL A 155 19.61 14.59 10.07
CA VAL A 155 20.64 13.75 9.46
C VAL A 155 21.84 14.63 9.12
N ALA A 156 23.05 14.14 9.43
CA ALA A 156 24.27 14.85 9.04
C ALA A 156 24.45 14.82 7.50
N PRO A 157 24.80 15.94 6.84
CA PRO A 157 25.08 15.97 5.40
C PRO A 157 26.13 14.96 4.95
N THR A 158 27.06 14.61 5.83
CA THR A 158 28.14 13.65 5.58
C THR A 158 27.77 12.19 5.88
N ALA A 159 26.54 11.93 6.38
CA ALA A 159 26.08 10.56 6.62
C ALA A 159 25.93 9.81 5.30
N THR A 160 26.34 8.53 5.26
CA THR A 160 26.15 7.67 4.10
C THR A 160 24.69 7.22 4.03
N VAL A 161 24.05 7.34 2.86
CA VAL A 161 22.63 7.01 2.67
C VAL A 161 22.30 5.57 3.11
N ARG A 162 23.20 4.61 2.88
CA ARG A 162 23.04 3.21 3.31
C ARG A 162 22.80 3.06 4.82
N SER A 163 23.35 3.94 5.66
CA SER A 163 23.21 3.87 7.11
C SER A 163 21.89 4.43 7.64
N LEU A 164 21.11 5.10 6.79
CA LEU A 164 19.87 5.76 7.18
C LEU A 164 18.68 4.79 7.16
N PRO A 165 17.75 4.92 8.11
CA PRO A 165 16.42 4.31 8.04
C PRO A 165 15.67 4.72 6.78
N VAL A 166 14.70 3.92 6.34
CA VAL A 166 13.94 4.16 5.09
C VAL A 166 13.22 5.51 5.13
N SER A 167 12.60 5.87 6.25
CA SER A 167 11.91 7.17 6.40
C SER A 167 12.86 8.36 6.24
N GLN A 168 14.07 8.29 6.83
CA GLN A 168 15.07 9.35 6.67
C GLN A 168 15.58 9.44 5.22
N ARG A 169 15.77 8.30 4.54
CA ARG A 169 16.10 8.30 3.10
C ARG A 169 15.01 8.98 2.27
N GLN A 170 13.74 8.71 2.59
CA GLN A 170 12.58 9.38 1.96
C GLN A 170 12.65 10.90 2.15
N MET A 171 12.92 11.35 3.38
CA MET A 171 13.06 12.79 3.68
C MET A 171 14.25 13.44 2.95
N VAL A 172 15.36 12.72 2.80
CA VAL A 172 16.51 13.18 1.99
C VAL A 172 16.14 13.32 0.51
N GLU A 173 15.37 12.38 -0.04
CA GLU A 173 14.91 12.45 -1.43
C GLU A 173 13.93 13.60 -1.66
N ILE A 174 13.03 13.84 -0.70
CA ILE A 174 12.14 15.01 -0.70
C ILE A 174 12.97 16.32 -0.65
N ALA A 175 13.97 16.38 0.23
CA ALA A 175 14.88 17.54 0.30
C ALA A 175 15.62 17.76 -1.03
N LYS A 176 16.11 16.69 -1.67
CA LYS A 176 16.71 16.76 -3.00
C LYS A 176 15.75 17.29 -4.05
N ALA A 177 14.50 16.81 -4.07
CA ALA A 177 13.49 17.26 -5.03
C ALA A 177 13.11 18.75 -4.85
N THR A 178 13.15 19.27 -3.61
CA THR A 178 12.84 20.67 -3.32
C THR A 178 13.97 21.65 -3.67
N ASP A 179 15.18 21.15 -3.87
CA ASP A 179 16.36 21.95 -4.30
C ASP A 179 16.33 22.28 -5.81
N HIS A 180 15.46 21.65 -6.56
CA HIS A 180 15.23 22.00 -7.96
C HIS A 180 14.31 23.23 -8.05
N ASP A 181 14.54 24.11 -9.02
CA ASP A 181 13.59 25.15 -9.41
C ASP A 181 12.39 24.51 -10.10
N ALA A 182 11.66 23.69 -9.34
CA ALA A 182 10.55 22.92 -9.87
C ALA A 182 9.37 23.84 -10.21
N ARG A 183 8.89 23.76 -11.44
CA ARG A 183 7.63 24.34 -11.91
C ARG A 183 6.48 23.35 -11.68
N VAL A 184 6.75 22.07 -11.91
CA VAL A 184 5.87 20.95 -11.64
C VAL A 184 6.63 19.92 -10.82
N LEU A 185 6.10 19.56 -9.65
CA LEU A 185 6.62 18.51 -8.78
C LEU A 185 5.65 17.32 -8.78
N VAL A 186 6.10 16.19 -9.24
CA VAL A 186 5.29 14.95 -9.26
C VAL A 186 5.79 14.00 -8.17
N LEU A 187 4.88 13.56 -7.30
CA LEU A 187 5.16 12.75 -6.13
C LEU A 187 4.38 11.43 -6.25
N ASP A 188 5.07 10.30 -6.35
CA ASP A 188 4.46 8.96 -6.42
C ASP A 188 4.53 8.27 -5.06
N GLU A 189 3.40 8.20 -4.35
CA GLU A 189 3.24 7.61 -3.01
C GLU A 189 4.29 8.06 -1.98
N PRO A 190 4.51 9.38 -1.81
CA PRO A 190 5.64 9.88 -1.02
C PRO A 190 5.52 9.58 0.48
N THR A 191 4.35 9.17 0.95
CA THR A 191 4.05 8.89 2.38
C THR A 191 4.12 7.40 2.74
N SER A 192 4.44 6.52 1.79
CA SER A 192 4.38 5.06 1.97
C SER A 192 5.30 4.54 3.09
N ALA A 193 6.42 5.22 3.38
CA ALA A 193 7.40 4.87 4.39
C ALA A 193 7.47 5.88 5.56
N LEU A 194 6.60 6.90 5.58
CA LEU A 194 6.59 7.97 6.58
C LEU A 194 5.62 7.66 7.73
N THR A 195 5.97 8.12 8.92
CA THR A 195 5.07 8.20 10.06
C THR A 195 4.07 9.35 9.86
N GLU A 196 3.00 9.39 10.66
CA GLU A 196 2.01 10.48 10.63
C GLU A 196 2.65 11.85 10.87
N THR A 197 3.62 11.93 11.79
CA THR A 197 4.35 13.18 12.08
C THR A 197 5.18 13.61 10.85
N GLU A 198 5.92 12.69 10.23
CA GLU A 198 6.70 12.99 9.02
C GLU A 198 5.79 13.35 7.84
N THR A 199 4.63 12.70 7.71
CA THR A 199 3.60 13.03 6.70
C THR A 199 3.08 14.47 6.91
N ALA A 200 2.80 14.87 8.15
CA ALA A 200 2.37 16.25 8.45
C ALA A 200 3.46 17.28 8.07
N ILE A 201 4.74 16.97 8.30
CA ILE A 201 5.87 17.81 7.88
C ILE A 201 5.91 17.93 6.35
N LEU A 202 5.81 16.82 5.64
CA LEU A 202 5.74 16.80 4.17
C LEU A 202 4.57 17.68 3.67
N PHE A 203 3.38 17.53 4.23
CA PHE A 203 2.21 18.34 3.83
C PHE A 203 2.43 19.83 4.08
N GLY A 204 3.09 20.19 5.19
CA GLY A 204 3.51 21.58 5.46
C GLY A 204 4.46 22.12 4.38
N LEU A 205 5.40 21.30 3.92
CA LEU A 205 6.33 21.65 2.85
C LEU A 205 5.62 21.80 1.51
N LEU A 206 4.73 20.86 1.14
CA LEU A 206 3.97 20.92 -0.11
C LEU A 206 3.08 22.19 -0.18
N ARG A 207 2.44 22.57 0.95
CA ARG A 207 1.69 23.83 1.04
C ARG A 207 2.59 25.07 0.84
N LYS A 208 3.83 25.05 1.34
CA LYS A 208 4.80 26.14 1.09
C LYS A 208 5.21 26.22 -0.37
N LEU A 209 5.47 25.09 -1.05
CA LEU A 209 5.80 25.04 -2.47
C LEU A 209 4.62 25.51 -3.34
N ARG A 210 3.41 25.04 -3.02
CA ARG A 210 2.17 25.52 -3.63
C ARG A 210 2.05 27.05 -3.55
N ALA A 211 2.27 27.62 -2.36
CA ALA A 211 2.19 29.08 -2.16
C ALA A 211 3.24 29.87 -2.97
N ARG A 212 4.33 29.20 -3.40
CA ARG A 212 5.34 29.76 -4.32
C ARG A 212 4.98 29.62 -5.79
N GLY A 213 3.81 29.04 -6.11
CA GLY A 213 3.34 28.85 -7.48
C GLY A 213 3.74 27.50 -8.11
N VAL A 214 4.39 26.61 -7.38
CA VAL A 214 4.71 25.26 -7.90
C VAL A 214 3.43 24.46 -8.07
N ALA A 215 3.21 23.87 -9.25
CA ALA A 215 2.17 22.89 -9.47
C ALA A 215 2.62 21.52 -8.94
N ILE A 216 1.79 20.86 -8.15
CA ILE A 216 2.14 19.60 -7.49
C ILE A 216 1.18 18.51 -7.93
N VAL A 217 1.70 17.42 -8.48
CA VAL A 217 0.91 16.18 -8.71
C VAL A 217 1.19 15.24 -7.55
N PHE A 218 0.14 14.92 -6.81
CA PHE A 218 0.21 14.05 -5.63
C PHE A 218 -0.50 12.74 -5.91
N ILE A 219 0.26 11.64 -5.97
CA ILE A 219 -0.29 10.31 -6.17
C ILE A 219 -0.31 9.60 -4.82
N SER A 220 -1.48 9.17 -4.38
CA SER A 220 -1.67 8.36 -3.17
C SER A 220 -2.86 7.43 -3.34
N HIS A 221 -2.80 6.29 -2.70
CA HIS A 221 -3.94 5.37 -2.56
C HIS A 221 -4.66 5.57 -1.21
N LYS A 222 -4.13 6.42 -0.33
CA LYS A 222 -4.75 6.79 0.95
C LYS A 222 -5.65 8.01 0.75
N LEU A 223 -6.96 7.78 0.66
CA LEU A 223 -7.92 8.82 0.31
C LEU A 223 -7.98 9.94 1.35
N GLY A 224 -7.77 9.63 2.64
CA GLY A 224 -7.65 10.64 3.70
C GLY A 224 -6.49 11.62 3.45
N GLU A 225 -5.34 11.16 2.94
CA GLU A 225 -4.24 12.04 2.57
C GLU A 225 -4.62 12.95 1.39
N VAL A 226 -5.29 12.39 0.38
CA VAL A 226 -5.80 13.15 -0.77
C VAL A 226 -6.74 14.26 -0.32
N LYS A 227 -7.70 13.94 0.56
CA LYS A 227 -8.65 14.92 1.13
C LYS A 227 -7.96 16.00 1.97
N ALA A 228 -6.89 15.66 2.67
CA ALA A 228 -6.17 16.58 3.55
C ALA A 228 -5.34 17.64 2.81
N ILE A 229 -4.93 17.36 1.54
CA ILE A 229 -3.95 18.22 0.88
C ILE A 229 -4.36 18.70 -0.53
N ALA A 230 -5.19 17.93 -1.25
CA ALA A 230 -5.48 18.23 -2.66
C ALA A 230 -6.48 19.39 -2.84
N ASP A 231 -6.27 20.20 -3.88
CA ASP A 231 -7.22 21.18 -4.37
C ASP A 231 -8.19 20.57 -5.39
N ARG A 232 -7.65 19.76 -6.30
CA ARG A 232 -8.41 19.02 -7.32
C ARG A 232 -8.00 17.56 -7.33
N VAL A 233 -8.93 16.70 -7.74
CA VAL A 233 -8.71 15.26 -7.87
C VAL A 233 -9.04 14.84 -9.29
N THR A 234 -8.09 14.18 -9.95
CA THR A 234 -8.32 13.45 -11.21
C THR A 234 -8.33 11.96 -10.94
N VAL A 235 -9.37 11.31 -11.39
CA VAL A 235 -9.51 9.85 -11.32
C VAL A 235 -9.14 9.23 -12.65
N LEU A 236 -8.16 8.33 -12.63
CA LEU A 236 -7.74 7.51 -13.77
C LEU A 236 -8.21 6.07 -13.56
N ARG A 237 -8.83 5.46 -14.57
CA ARG A 237 -9.26 4.06 -14.55
C ARG A 237 -9.06 3.44 -15.93
N ASP A 238 -8.45 2.25 -15.97
CA ASP A 238 -8.16 1.50 -17.21
C ASP A 238 -7.52 2.37 -18.31
N GLY A 239 -6.54 3.20 -17.92
CA GLY A 239 -5.83 4.10 -18.83
C GLY A 239 -6.63 5.30 -19.34
N ARG A 240 -7.82 5.56 -18.81
CA ARG A 240 -8.71 6.66 -19.21
C ARG A 240 -8.94 7.63 -18.05
N LEU A 241 -9.04 8.91 -18.36
CA LEU A 241 -9.49 9.91 -17.41
C LEU A 241 -11.01 9.78 -17.23
N ILE A 242 -11.46 9.54 -16.00
CA ILE A 242 -12.89 9.37 -15.66
C ILE A 242 -13.51 10.70 -15.26
N ALA A 243 -12.85 11.43 -14.36
CA ALA A 243 -13.32 12.72 -13.87
C ALA A 243 -12.15 13.56 -13.34
N THR A 244 -12.28 14.88 -13.43
CA THR A 244 -11.49 15.86 -12.70
C THR A 244 -12.44 16.78 -11.96
N ARG A 245 -12.34 16.86 -10.63
CA ARG A 245 -13.24 17.65 -9.78
C ARG A 245 -12.46 18.35 -8.64
N PRO A 246 -12.99 19.46 -8.08
CA PRO A 246 -12.45 20.02 -6.84
C PRO A 246 -12.51 18.99 -5.72
N ALA A 247 -11.44 18.89 -4.93
CA ALA A 247 -11.36 17.91 -3.82
C ALA A 247 -12.40 18.19 -2.73
N VAL A 248 -12.84 19.46 -2.57
CA VAL A 248 -13.86 19.86 -1.60
C VAL A 248 -15.22 19.23 -1.90
N ASP A 249 -15.53 19.01 -3.17
CA ASP A 249 -16.84 18.50 -3.65
C ASP A 249 -16.95 16.97 -3.56
N LEU A 250 -15.88 16.26 -3.20
CA LEU A 250 -15.84 14.80 -3.18
C LEU A 250 -15.61 14.31 -1.75
N SER A 251 -16.38 13.32 -1.31
CA SER A 251 -16.06 12.50 -0.15
C SER A 251 -15.02 11.42 -0.52
N GLU A 252 -14.43 10.75 0.48
CA GLU A 252 -13.56 9.60 0.23
C GLU A 252 -14.30 8.47 -0.51
N ASP A 253 -15.57 8.26 -0.17
CA ASP A 253 -16.43 7.27 -0.82
C ASP A 253 -16.70 7.63 -2.29
N ASP A 254 -16.94 8.92 -2.61
CA ASP A 254 -17.12 9.37 -3.99
C ASP A 254 -15.85 9.12 -4.82
N ILE A 255 -14.67 9.45 -4.27
CA ILE A 255 -13.39 9.21 -4.94
C ILE A 255 -13.21 7.70 -5.18
N ALA A 256 -13.43 6.89 -4.17
CA ALA A 256 -13.30 5.45 -4.24
C ALA A 256 -14.31 4.84 -5.24
N GLN A 257 -15.54 5.33 -5.29
CA GLN A 257 -16.55 4.91 -6.27
C GLN A 257 -16.14 5.25 -7.71
N LEU A 258 -15.60 6.45 -7.94
CA LEU A 258 -15.09 6.85 -9.26
C LEU A 258 -13.89 5.97 -9.69
N MET A 259 -13.01 5.61 -8.75
CA MET A 259 -11.85 4.74 -9.02
C MET A 259 -12.29 3.33 -9.42
N VAL A 260 -13.23 2.72 -8.70
CA VAL A 260 -13.70 1.34 -8.92
C VAL A 260 -14.75 1.25 -10.01
N GLY A 261 -15.54 2.32 -10.22
CA GLY A 261 -16.57 2.41 -11.25
C GLY A 261 -17.88 1.69 -10.92
N ARG A 262 -18.05 1.27 -9.68
CA ARG A 262 -19.29 0.67 -9.14
C ARG A 262 -19.52 1.20 -7.73
N PRO A 263 -20.78 1.28 -7.26
CA PRO A 263 -21.06 1.69 -5.90
C PRO A 263 -20.27 0.86 -4.88
N LEU A 264 -19.60 1.52 -3.96
CA LEU A 264 -18.89 0.88 -2.83
C LEU A 264 -19.87 0.50 -1.70
N ALA A 265 -21.19 0.56 -1.94
CA ALA A 265 -22.18 0.05 -1.00
C ALA A 265 -21.79 -1.39 -0.61
N GLY A 266 -21.27 -1.55 0.60
CA GLY A 266 -20.74 -2.82 1.09
C GLY A 266 -19.23 -3.03 0.85
N LEU A 267 -18.37 -2.01 1.05
CA LEU A 267 -16.91 -2.18 1.12
C LEU A 267 -16.56 -3.25 2.14
N TYR A 268 -17.22 -3.21 3.28
CA TYR A 268 -17.10 -4.21 4.33
C TYR A 268 -18.28 -5.20 4.27
N PRO A 269 -18.04 -6.50 4.46
CA PRO A 269 -19.10 -7.50 4.56
C PRO A 269 -19.91 -7.33 5.84
N ASP A 270 -21.16 -7.80 5.84
CA ASP A 270 -21.98 -7.86 7.05
C ASP A 270 -21.28 -8.73 8.10
N LYS A 271 -21.12 -8.20 9.30
CA LYS A 271 -20.54 -8.93 10.42
C LYS A 271 -21.53 -9.97 10.93
N ARG A 272 -21.08 -11.22 10.97
CA ARG A 272 -21.83 -12.36 11.53
C ARG A 272 -21.04 -12.89 12.72
N PRO A 273 -21.30 -12.40 13.95
CA PRO A 273 -20.56 -12.84 15.13
C PRO A 273 -20.76 -14.35 15.34
N PRO A 274 -19.73 -15.04 15.88
CA PRO A 274 -19.84 -16.46 16.19
C PRO A 274 -20.91 -16.72 17.26
N ALA A 275 -21.44 -17.94 17.30
CA ALA A 275 -22.35 -18.36 18.36
C ALA A 275 -21.66 -18.21 19.74
N PRO A 276 -22.40 -17.84 20.80
CA PRO A 276 -21.82 -17.63 22.15
C PRO A 276 -21.07 -18.87 22.69
N ASP A 277 -21.51 -20.06 22.32
CA ASP A 277 -20.98 -21.38 22.69
C ASP A 277 -20.01 -21.95 21.65
N ALA A 278 -19.57 -21.16 20.67
CA ALA A 278 -18.68 -21.63 19.62
C ALA A 278 -17.35 -22.16 20.19
N GLU A 279 -16.90 -23.30 19.65
CA GLU A 279 -15.65 -23.97 20.03
C GLU A 279 -14.44 -23.04 19.95
N THR A 280 -13.58 -23.06 20.96
CA THR A 280 -12.28 -22.37 20.93
C THR A 280 -11.30 -23.11 20.01
N LEU A 281 -10.92 -22.50 18.91
CA LEU A 281 -9.97 -23.05 17.95
C LEU A 281 -8.52 -22.74 18.29
N LEU A 282 -8.25 -21.53 18.82
CA LEU A 282 -6.92 -21.12 19.27
C LEU A 282 -7.02 -20.54 20.67
N ASP A 283 -6.15 -21.01 21.55
CA ASP A 283 -6.02 -20.52 22.91
C ASP A 283 -4.56 -20.19 23.20
N VAL A 284 -4.33 -18.96 23.63
CA VAL A 284 -3.01 -18.40 23.95
C VAL A 284 -3.01 -17.91 25.38
N GLU A 285 -2.19 -18.50 26.24
CA GLU A 285 -2.10 -18.17 27.66
C GLU A 285 -0.70 -17.68 28.02
N GLY A 286 -0.59 -16.46 28.52
CA GLY A 286 0.63 -15.89 29.09
C GLY A 286 1.84 -15.91 28.16
N LEU A 287 1.65 -15.80 26.84
CA LEU A 287 2.72 -15.86 25.87
C LEU A 287 3.72 -14.72 26.06
N VAL A 288 5.01 -15.07 26.18
CA VAL A 288 6.14 -14.15 26.26
C VAL A 288 7.11 -14.42 25.12
N ALA A 289 7.41 -13.40 24.32
CA ALA A 289 8.47 -13.42 23.32
C ALA A 289 9.45 -12.27 23.60
N PRO A 290 10.74 -12.56 23.92
CA PRO A 290 11.68 -11.54 24.38
C PRO A 290 11.78 -10.35 23.43
N ARG A 291 11.90 -9.17 24.00
CA ARG A 291 11.99 -7.84 23.37
C ARG A 291 10.68 -7.30 22.81
N TRP A 292 9.71 -8.17 22.41
CA TRP A 292 8.54 -7.74 21.64
C TRP A 292 7.22 -7.97 22.37
N VAL A 293 7.06 -9.13 23.03
CA VAL A 293 5.85 -9.49 23.74
C VAL A 293 6.17 -9.75 25.21
N ALA A 294 5.70 -8.87 26.06
CA ALA A 294 5.90 -8.96 27.50
C ALA A 294 4.94 -9.97 28.15
N SER A 295 3.68 -10.02 27.71
CA SER A 295 2.69 -11.04 28.05
C SER A 295 1.45 -10.84 27.20
N ALA A 296 0.92 -11.92 26.59
CA ALA A 296 -0.33 -11.89 25.86
C ALA A 296 -1.17 -13.13 26.15
N SER A 297 -2.48 -12.93 26.39
CA SER A 297 -3.46 -14.02 26.52
C SER A 297 -4.71 -13.64 25.75
N PHE A 298 -5.19 -14.56 24.90
CA PHE A 298 -6.41 -14.39 24.13
C PHE A 298 -6.91 -15.75 23.61
N ALA A 299 -8.19 -15.81 23.29
CA ALA A 299 -8.79 -16.97 22.66
C ALA A 299 -9.52 -16.56 21.37
N LEU A 300 -9.51 -17.44 20.38
CA LEU A 300 -10.22 -17.31 19.11
C LEU A 300 -11.21 -18.45 18.93
N ARG A 301 -12.45 -18.09 18.66
CA ARG A 301 -13.56 -19.05 18.49
C ARG A 301 -13.76 -19.45 17.03
N ARG A 302 -14.45 -20.56 16.82
CA ARG A 302 -14.90 -20.99 15.49
C ARG A 302 -15.81 -19.91 14.87
N GLY A 303 -15.53 -19.51 13.64
CA GLY A 303 -16.31 -18.49 12.93
C GLY A 303 -16.02 -17.06 13.39
N GLU A 304 -15.02 -16.86 14.25
CA GLU A 304 -14.65 -15.53 14.73
C GLU A 304 -13.59 -14.87 13.85
N ILE A 305 -13.72 -13.55 13.68
CA ILE A 305 -12.68 -12.67 13.16
C ILE A 305 -12.21 -11.79 14.31
N LEU A 306 -10.98 -12.04 14.80
CA LEU A 306 -10.34 -11.28 15.89
C LEU A 306 -9.28 -10.33 15.31
N GLY A 307 -9.48 -9.03 15.48
CA GLY A 307 -8.54 -8.00 15.07
C GLY A 307 -7.43 -7.78 16.11
N PHE A 308 -6.23 -7.42 15.64
CA PHE A 308 -5.15 -6.90 16.48
C PHE A 308 -4.77 -5.50 16.03
N ALA A 309 -5.09 -4.50 16.86
CA ALA A 309 -4.73 -3.09 16.71
C ALA A 309 -3.52 -2.72 17.57
N GLY A 310 -2.94 -1.54 17.33
CA GLY A 310 -1.85 -0.96 18.14
C GLY A 310 -0.91 -0.10 17.31
N LEU A 311 -0.12 0.73 17.99
CA LEU A 311 0.89 1.57 17.32
C LEU A 311 2.01 0.74 16.71
N ILE A 312 2.77 1.34 15.79
CA ILE A 312 3.98 0.73 15.21
C ILE A 312 4.94 0.35 16.35
N GLY A 313 5.44 -0.89 16.33
CA GLY A 313 6.29 -1.41 17.39
C GLY A 313 5.56 -1.93 18.64
N ALA A 314 4.22 -1.98 18.64
CA ALA A 314 3.45 -2.55 19.76
C ALA A 314 3.64 -4.07 19.94
N GLY A 315 4.24 -4.78 18.96
CA GLY A 315 4.53 -6.20 19.03
C GLY A 315 3.46 -7.11 18.39
N ARG A 316 2.60 -6.59 17.54
CA ARG A 316 1.48 -7.33 16.89
C ARG A 316 1.98 -8.48 16.02
N THR A 317 2.80 -8.17 15.02
CA THR A 317 3.42 -9.15 14.11
C THR A 317 4.25 -10.16 14.88
N GLU A 318 5.06 -9.71 15.84
CA GLU A 318 5.94 -10.56 16.63
C GLU A 318 5.15 -11.51 17.55
N LEU A 319 3.99 -11.09 18.03
CA LEU A 319 3.05 -11.97 18.75
C LEU A 319 2.56 -13.08 17.82
N MET A 320 2.11 -12.76 16.61
CA MET A 320 1.62 -13.74 15.65
C MET A 320 2.75 -14.68 15.18
N GLU A 321 3.95 -14.16 14.92
CA GLU A 321 5.13 -14.99 14.62
C GLU A 321 5.44 -15.96 15.77
N ALA A 322 5.28 -15.54 17.04
CA ALA A 322 5.48 -16.41 18.19
C ALA A 322 4.36 -17.46 18.36
N VAL A 323 3.12 -17.11 18.06
CA VAL A 323 1.96 -18.04 18.06
C VAL A 323 2.18 -19.16 17.04
N VAL A 324 2.62 -18.84 15.82
CA VAL A 324 2.88 -19.84 14.77
C VAL A 324 4.25 -20.51 14.89
N GLY A 325 5.03 -20.17 15.92
CA GLY A 325 6.34 -20.79 16.17
C GLY A 325 7.46 -20.35 15.21
N LEU A 326 7.31 -19.24 14.49
CA LEU A 326 8.37 -18.59 13.69
C LEU A 326 9.34 -17.79 14.57
N ARG A 327 8.88 -17.39 15.76
CA ARG A 327 9.67 -16.72 16.79
C ARG A 327 9.64 -17.54 18.07
N PRO A 328 10.76 -17.74 18.77
CA PRO A 328 10.79 -18.50 20.02
C PRO A 328 10.01 -17.74 21.11
N ARG A 329 9.14 -18.46 21.84
CA ARG A 329 8.55 -17.99 23.08
C ARG A 329 9.29 -18.58 24.27
N THR A 330 9.44 -17.78 25.33
CA THR A 330 10.15 -18.18 26.57
C THR A 330 9.19 -18.57 27.69
N ALA A 331 7.92 -18.17 27.59
CA ALA A 331 6.87 -18.58 28.53
C ALA A 331 5.50 -18.61 27.83
N GLY A 332 4.51 -19.17 28.52
CA GLY A 332 3.15 -19.31 28.06
C GLY A 332 2.89 -20.53 27.20
N ALA A 333 1.60 -20.75 26.90
CA ALA A 333 1.11 -21.87 26.13
C ALA A 333 0.33 -21.39 24.91
N VAL A 334 0.42 -22.14 23.81
CA VAL A 334 -0.42 -21.99 22.62
C VAL A 334 -1.07 -23.34 22.34
N ARG A 335 -2.40 -23.38 22.26
CA ARG A 335 -3.16 -24.58 21.93
C ARG A 335 -4.02 -24.34 20.70
N VAL A 336 -4.04 -25.28 19.76
CA VAL A 336 -4.94 -25.28 18.61
C VAL A 336 -5.89 -26.46 18.75
N ALA A 337 -7.20 -26.19 18.82
CA ALA A 337 -8.23 -27.20 19.09
C ALA A 337 -7.85 -28.10 20.29
N GLY A 338 -7.41 -27.50 21.39
CA GLY A 338 -6.97 -28.16 22.62
C GLY A 338 -5.57 -28.79 22.58
N ARG A 339 -4.92 -28.90 21.42
CA ARG A 339 -3.58 -29.50 21.28
C ARG A 339 -2.50 -28.43 21.51
N ALA A 340 -1.64 -28.66 22.50
CA ALA A 340 -0.50 -27.76 22.78
C ALA A 340 0.55 -27.80 21.67
N LEU A 341 1.07 -26.63 21.30
CA LEU A 341 2.14 -26.47 20.32
C LEU A 341 3.51 -26.32 20.99
N PRO A 342 4.60 -26.82 20.38
CA PRO A 342 5.97 -26.55 20.80
C PRO A 342 6.28 -25.05 20.79
N ALA A 343 7.24 -24.62 21.61
CA ALA A 343 7.60 -23.21 21.74
C ALA A 343 8.18 -22.61 20.45
N TYR A 344 8.78 -23.41 19.59
CA TYR A 344 9.42 -22.99 18.35
C TYR A 344 9.33 -24.12 17.31
N SER A 345 8.25 -24.16 16.55
CA SER A 345 8.06 -25.15 15.47
C SER A 345 6.92 -24.73 14.52
N PRO A 346 7.24 -23.99 13.44
CA PRO A 346 6.23 -23.65 12.42
C PRO A 346 5.59 -24.89 11.78
N ARG A 347 6.36 -25.98 11.63
CA ARG A 347 5.85 -27.24 11.08
C ARG A 347 4.77 -27.87 11.98
N ALA A 348 4.96 -27.82 13.31
CA ALA A 348 3.95 -28.33 14.24
C ALA A 348 2.70 -27.43 14.25
N ALA A 349 2.84 -26.12 14.13
CA ALA A 349 1.73 -25.20 14.00
C ALA A 349 0.92 -25.45 12.72
N ALA A 350 1.59 -25.60 11.59
CA ALA A 350 0.94 -25.93 10.32
C ALA A 350 0.23 -27.29 10.37
N ALA A 351 0.87 -28.32 10.95
CA ALA A 351 0.26 -29.65 11.13
C ALA A 351 -0.95 -29.65 12.08
N ALA A 352 -1.05 -28.67 13.00
CA ALA A 352 -2.22 -28.46 13.85
C ALA A 352 -3.35 -27.67 13.14
N GLY A 353 -3.13 -27.19 11.92
CA GLY A 353 -4.09 -26.42 11.14
C GLY A 353 -4.03 -24.92 11.39
N LEU A 354 -2.87 -24.40 11.79
CA LEU A 354 -2.61 -22.95 11.95
C LEU A 354 -1.82 -22.43 10.75
N ALA A 355 -2.34 -21.47 10.04
CA ALA A 355 -1.70 -20.86 8.89
C ALA A 355 -1.43 -19.36 9.12
N TYR A 356 -0.34 -18.86 8.57
CA TYR A 356 0.11 -17.46 8.71
C TYR A 356 0.43 -16.83 7.36
N LEU A 357 -0.26 -15.76 7.06
CA LEU A 357 -0.01 -14.90 5.92
C LEU A 357 0.78 -13.69 6.41
N THR A 358 2.03 -13.58 5.98
CA THR A 358 2.98 -12.55 6.42
C THR A 358 2.73 -11.21 5.74
N GLU A 359 3.02 -10.11 6.45
CA GLU A 359 3.10 -8.75 5.89
C GLU A 359 4.11 -8.65 4.74
N ASP A 360 5.29 -9.28 4.91
CA ASP A 360 6.36 -9.24 3.91
C ASP A 360 6.12 -10.27 2.79
N ARG A 361 5.23 -9.91 1.88
CA ARG A 361 4.87 -10.74 0.73
C ARG A 361 6.08 -11.09 -0.14
N ARG A 362 6.98 -10.12 -0.38
CA ARG A 362 8.09 -10.25 -1.33
C ARG A 362 9.30 -10.97 -0.75
N GLY A 363 9.61 -10.78 0.51
CA GLY A 363 10.78 -11.37 1.15
C GLY A 363 10.50 -12.71 1.84
N LYS A 364 9.29 -12.86 2.44
CA LYS A 364 8.95 -14.04 3.25
C LYS A 364 7.77 -14.85 2.67
N GLY A 365 6.87 -14.20 1.95
CA GLY A 365 5.61 -14.81 1.52
C GLY A 365 5.71 -15.63 0.24
N LEU A 366 6.36 -15.11 -0.80
CA LEU A 366 6.42 -15.70 -2.15
C LEU A 366 7.86 -15.86 -2.62
N LEU A 367 8.09 -16.91 -3.40
CA LEU A 367 9.33 -17.15 -4.14
C LEU A 367 9.22 -16.47 -5.50
N LEU A 368 9.54 -15.17 -5.55
CA LEU A 368 9.25 -14.29 -6.70
C LEU A 368 9.86 -14.75 -8.02
N ARG A 369 10.99 -15.45 -7.98
CA ARG A 369 11.70 -15.97 -9.17
C ARG A 369 11.13 -17.28 -9.69
N LEU A 370 10.26 -17.93 -8.93
CA LEU A 370 9.59 -19.16 -9.34
C LEU A 370 8.22 -18.87 -9.95
N ALA A 371 7.72 -19.81 -10.75
CA ALA A 371 6.38 -19.79 -11.31
C ALA A 371 5.28 -19.88 -10.23
N PRO A 372 4.01 -19.56 -10.53
CA PRO A 372 2.89 -19.67 -9.59
C PRO A 372 2.68 -21.07 -9.01
N ARG A 373 2.81 -22.14 -9.81
CA ARG A 373 2.59 -23.53 -9.40
C ARG A 373 3.45 -23.94 -8.20
N PRO A 374 4.80 -23.88 -8.23
CA PRO A 374 5.63 -24.24 -7.08
C PRO A 374 5.40 -23.28 -5.89
N ASN A 375 5.03 -22.03 -6.12
CA ASN A 375 4.66 -21.12 -5.04
C ASN A 375 3.41 -21.60 -4.28
N LEU A 376 2.42 -22.10 -5.00
CA LEU A 376 1.18 -22.60 -4.42
C LEU A 376 1.38 -23.89 -3.61
N THR A 377 2.13 -24.85 -4.17
CA THR A 377 2.15 -26.23 -3.69
C THR A 377 3.27 -26.55 -2.71
N LEU A 378 4.35 -25.74 -2.67
CA LEU A 378 5.54 -26.03 -1.87
C LEU A 378 5.25 -26.30 -0.39
N ALA A 379 4.32 -25.56 0.22
CA ALA A 379 3.97 -25.73 1.64
C ALA A 379 3.24 -27.04 1.93
N THR A 380 2.63 -27.65 0.91
CA THR A 380 1.84 -28.88 0.98
C THR A 380 2.36 -29.93 0.00
N LEU A 381 3.65 -29.88 -0.35
CA LEU A 381 4.23 -30.70 -1.39
C LEU A 381 4.03 -32.21 -1.17
N GLU A 382 3.99 -32.64 0.10
CA GLU A 382 3.75 -34.04 0.46
C GLU A 382 2.42 -34.58 -0.10
N SER A 383 1.39 -33.74 -0.23
CA SER A 383 0.08 -34.10 -0.81
C SER A 383 0.10 -34.24 -2.34
N PHE A 384 1.17 -33.81 -2.97
CA PHE A 384 1.38 -33.90 -4.43
C PHE A 384 2.40 -34.97 -4.82
N LEU A 385 2.83 -35.83 -3.86
CA LEU A 385 3.77 -36.91 -4.17
C LEU A 385 3.04 -38.15 -4.70
N ARG A 386 3.63 -38.77 -5.71
CA ARG A 386 3.28 -40.11 -6.18
C ARG A 386 4.51 -41.02 -6.08
N GLY A 387 4.63 -41.73 -4.96
CA GLY A 387 5.90 -42.35 -4.60
C GLY A 387 7.00 -41.30 -4.35
N PRO A 388 8.19 -41.46 -4.95
CA PRO A 388 9.27 -40.49 -4.78
C PRO A 388 9.18 -39.29 -5.74
N PHE A 389 8.15 -39.20 -6.59
CA PHE A 389 8.05 -38.18 -7.65
C PHE A 389 6.92 -37.20 -7.37
N ILE A 390 7.13 -35.96 -7.79
CA ILE A 390 6.10 -34.91 -7.74
C ILE A 390 5.11 -35.14 -8.89
N ASN A 391 3.82 -35.19 -8.57
CA ASN A 391 2.73 -35.25 -9.52
C ASN A 391 2.39 -33.85 -10.04
N THR A 392 3.10 -33.41 -11.08
CA THR A 392 2.94 -32.07 -11.68
C THR A 392 1.54 -31.83 -12.23
N ALA A 393 0.87 -32.88 -12.73
CA ALA A 393 -0.52 -32.76 -13.21
C ALA A 393 -1.49 -32.44 -12.06
N ALA A 394 -1.28 -33.03 -10.88
CA ALA A 394 -2.08 -32.69 -9.70
C ALA A 394 -1.80 -31.27 -9.19
N GLU A 395 -0.54 -30.79 -9.29
CA GLU A 395 -0.19 -29.40 -8.98
C GLU A 395 -0.85 -28.43 -9.95
N ASP A 396 -0.91 -28.76 -11.25
CA ASP A 396 -1.55 -27.91 -12.25
C ASP A 396 -3.08 -27.81 -12.01
N VAL A 397 -3.74 -28.90 -11.65
CA VAL A 397 -5.16 -28.90 -11.24
C VAL A 397 -5.38 -28.03 -10.00
N ALA A 398 -4.48 -28.09 -9.02
CA ALA A 398 -4.54 -27.24 -7.83
C ALA A 398 -4.37 -25.76 -8.17
N LEU A 399 -3.46 -25.45 -9.10
CA LEU A 399 -3.27 -24.08 -9.59
C LEU A 399 -4.50 -23.57 -10.35
N ASP A 400 -5.14 -24.41 -11.19
CA ASP A 400 -6.36 -24.06 -11.91
C ASP A 400 -7.47 -23.68 -10.95
N ARG A 401 -7.69 -24.51 -9.93
CA ARG A 401 -8.67 -24.24 -8.88
C ARG A 401 -8.35 -22.95 -8.12
N ALA A 402 -7.08 -22.71 -7.78
CA ALA A 402 -6.67 -21.49 -7.10
C ALA A 402 -6.89 -20.26 -7.97
N VAL A 403 -6.55 -20.32 -9.26
CA VAL A 403 -6.78 -19.25 -10.25
C VAL A 403 -8.26 -18.90 -10.32
N GLU A 404 -9.13 -19.89 -10.40
CA GLU A 404 -10.59 -19.69 -10.46
C GLU A 404 -11.14 -19.15 -9.14
N THR A 405 -10.79 -19.77 -8.00
CA THR A 405 -11.32 -19.39 -6.67
C THR A 405 -10.94 -17.97 -6.28
N PHE A 406 -9.69 -17.56 -6.57
CA PHE A 406 -9.15 -16.26 -6.16
C PHE A 406 -9.16 -15.22 -7.30
N ASP A 407 -9.67 -15.57 -8.47
CA ASP A 407 -9.62 -14.70 -9.67
C ASP A 407 -8.19 -14.16 -9.91
N ILE A 408 -7.20 -15.07 -9.97
CA ILE A 408 -5.80 -14.69 -10.17
C ILE A 408 -5.53 -14.52 -11.68
N LYS A 409 -5.13 -13.33 -12.09
CA LYS A 409 -4.71 -13.10 -13.48
C LYS A 409 -3.25 -13.52 -13.66
N VAL A 410 -3.01 -14.75 -14.11
CA VAL A 410 -1.67 -15.39 -14.20
C VAL A 410 -1.20 -15.28 -15.64
N GLY A 411 -1.54 -14.76 -16.58
CA GLY A 411 -0.96 -14.76 -17.97
C GLY A 411 -0.34 -16.11 -18.34
N ASP A 412 0.91 -16.11 -18.75
CA ASP A 412 1.67 -17.34 -18.94
C ASP A 412 2.11 -17.94 -17.60
N ARG A 413 1.71 -19.20 -17.33
CA ARG A 413 1.96 -19.93 -16.09
C ARG A 413 3.43 -20.29 -15.85
N ALA A 414 4.26 -20.23 -16.89
CA ALA A 414 5.69 -20.45 -16.80
C ALA A 414 6.44 -19.22 -16.28
N ASN A 415 5.82 -18.03 -16.36
CA ASN A 415 6.45 -16.80 -15.94
C ASN A 415 6.64 -16.73 -14.42
N PRO A 416 7.73 -16.13 -13.95
CA PRO A 416 7.97 -15.89 -12.53
C PRO A 416 6.85 -15.04 -11.89
N VAL A 417 6.55 -15.30 -10.61
CA VAL A 417 5.57 -14.52 -9.82
C VAL A 417 5.91 -13.04 -9.76
N LEU A 418 7.17 -12.67 -9.94
CA LEU A 418 7.61 -11.27 -10.02
C LEU A 418 6.89 -10.48 -11.13
N SER A 419 6.46 -11.15 -12.22
CA SER A 419 5.73 -10.52 -13.34
C SER A 419 4.26 -10.21 -13.03
N LEU A 420 3.71 -10.79 -11.95
CA LEU A 420 2.34 -10.53 -11.53
C LEU A 420 2.20 -9.16 -10.86
N SER A 421 1.03 -8.52 -11.05
CA SER A 421 0.69 -7.31 -10.28
C SER A 421 0.63 -7.59 -8.77
N GLY A 422 0.79 -6.53 -7.95
CA GLY A 422 0.74 -6.65 -6.50
C GLY A 422 -0.52 -7.34 -5.99
N GLY A 423 -1.69 -7.01 -6.53
CA GLY A 423 -2.96 -7.67 -6.17
C GLY A 423 -2.98 -9.15 -6.52
N ASN A 424 -2.47 -9.57 -7.69
CA ASN A 424 -2.39 -10.98 -8.07
C ASN A 424 -1.36 -11.76 -7.25
N GLN A 425 -0.25 -11.14 -6.85
CA GLN A 425 0.69 -11.73 -5.89
C GLN A 425 0.02 -11.96 -4.53
N GLN A 426 -0.81 -11.01 -4.05
CA GLN A 426 -1.55 -11.13 -2.81
C GLN A 426 -2.56 -12.28 -2.87
N LYS A 427 -3.34 -12.36 -3.96
CA LYS A 427 -4.28 -13.45 -4.21
C LYS A 427 -3.58 -14.82 -4.24
N LEU A 428 -2.41 -14.92 -4.88
CA LEU A 428 -1.61 -16.14 -4.91
C LEU A 428 -1.09 -16.51 -3.51
N LEU A 429 -0.70 -15.52 -2.70
CA LEU A 429 -0.27 -15.75 -1.32
C LEU A 429 -1.42 -16.29 -0.45
N PHE A 430 -2.64 -15.75 -0.59
CA PHE A 430 -3.83 -16.30 0.05
C PHE A 430 -4.09 -17.75 -0.40
N ALA A 431 -4.06 -18.03 -1.69
CA ALA A 431 -4.24 -19.37 -2.23
C ALA A 431 -3.21 -20.35 -1.64
N LYS A 432 -1.92 -19.96 -1.59
CA LYS A 432 -0.83 -20.75 -0.99
C LYS A 432 -1.11 -21.11 0.47
N VAL A 433 -1.51 -20.11 1.29
CA VAL A 433 -1.75 -20.30 2.73
C VAL A 433 -2.95 -21.20 2.98
N LEU A 434 -3.96 -21.13 2.13
CA LEU A 434 -5.21 -21.89 2.28
C LEU A 434 -5.18 -23.26 1.61
N GLN A 435 -4.16 -23.57 0.83
CA GLN A 435 -3.99 -24.87 0.18
C GLN A 435 -3.96 -26.04 1.19
N ALA A 436 -3.52 -25.79 2.42
CA ALA A 436 -3.49 -26.77 3.51
C ALA A 436 -4.83 -26.95 4.26
N ASP A 437 -5.88 -26.23 3.85
CA ASP A 437 -7.20 -26.19 4.53
C ASP A 437 -7.09 -25.96 6.06
N PRO A 438 -6.49 -24.85 6.50
CA PRO A 438 -6.24 -24.59 7.91
C PRO A 438 -7.55 -24.36 8.70
N ARG A 439 -7.52 -24.63 10.02
CA ARG A 439 -8.61 -24.31 10.96
C ARG A 439 -8.58 -22.87 11.42
N VAL A 440 -7.36 -22.33 11.56
CA VAL A 440 -7.08 -20.95 11.98
C VAL A 440 -6.18 -20.29 10.96
N VAL A 441 -6.57 -19.11 10.51
CA VAL A 441 -5.82 -18.31 9.54
C VAL A 441 -5.45 -16.99 10.19
N ILE A 442 -4.17 -16.69 10.26
CA ILE A 442 -3.66 -15.39 10.70
C ILE A 442 -3.25 -14.61 9.44
N VAL A 443 -3.81 -13.43 9.26
CA VAL A 443 -3.49 -12.52 8.15
C VAL A 443 -2.88 -11.24 8.71
N ASP A 444 -1.63 -10.99 8.35
CA ASP A 444 -0.87 -9.85 8.84
C ASP A 444 -0.76 -8.81 7.72
N GLU A 445 -1.35 -7.62 7.94
CA GLU A 445 -1.46 -6.50 7.00
C GLU A 445 -2.00 -6.96 5.62
N PRO A 446 -3.19 -7.61 5.55
CA PRO A 446 -3.65 -8.30 4.34
C PRO A 446 -3.87 -7.37 3.15
N THR A 447 -4.11 -6.09 3.39
CA THR A 447 -4.46 -5.10 2.35
C THR A 447 -3.35 -4.09 2.08
N ARG A 448 -2.19 -4.26 2.70
CA ARG A 448 -1.06 -3.35 2.50
C ARG A 448 -0.56 -3.33 1.06
N GLY A 449 -0.56 -2.14 0.45
CA GLY A 449 -0.09 -1.95 -0.92
C GLY A 449 -0.98 -2.58 -1.99
N VAL A 450 -2.28 -2.76 -1.69
CA VAL A 450 -3.29 -3.16 -2.67
C VAL A 450 -4.31 -2.03 -2.89
N ASP A 451 -4.96 -2.04 -4.05
CA ASP A 451 -5.98 -1.06 -4.40
C ASP A 451 -7.33 -1.33 -3.70
N VAL A 452 -8.23 -0.31 -3.72
CA VAL A 452 -9.52 -0.36 -3.02
C VAL A 452 -10.40 -1.52 -3.48
N GLY A 453 -10.42 -1.81 -4.78
CA GLY A 453 -11.19 -2.93 -5.33
C GLY A 453 -10.69 -4.28 -4.82
N THR A 454 -9.36 -4.45 -4.76
CA THR A 454 -8.73 -5.64 -4.19
C THR A 454 -8.98 -5.76 -2.67
N LYS A 455 -9.00 -4.63 -1.91
CA LYS A 455 -9.34 -4.63 -0.48
C LYS A 455 -10.74 -5.24 -0.25
N GLN A 456 -11.74 -4.82 -1.01
CA GLN A 456 -13.11 -5.36 -0.90
C GLN A 456 -13.15 -6.88 -1.09
N HIS A 457 -12.42 -7.40 -2.08
CA HIS A 457 -12.34 -8.85 -2.31
C HIS A 457 -11.69 -9.58 -1.12
N ILE A 458 -10.62 -9.01 -0.55
CA ILE A 458 -9.93 -9.58 0.62
C ILE A 458 -10.87 -9.58 1.84
N TYR A 459 -11.62 -8.51 2.10
CA TYR A 459 -12.55 -8.43 3.23
C TYR A 459 -13.68 -9.45 3.12
N ARG A 460 -14.28 -9.59 1.93
CA ARG A 460 -15.29 -10.63 1.68
C ARG A 460 -14.71 -12.02 1.89
N PHE A 461 -13.51 -12.24 1.39
CA PHE A 461 -12.84 -13.52 1.54
C PHE A 461 -12.54 -13.87 3.01
N ILE A 462 -12.10 -12.89 3.83
CA ILE A 462 -11.92 -13.06 5.28
C ILE A 462 -13.25 -13.43 5.95
N ALA A 463 -14.34 -12.75 5.58
CA ALA A 463 -15.67 -13.06 6.10
C ALA A 463 -16.18 -14.44 5.67
N ASP A 464 -15.92 -14.86 4.43
CA ASP A 464 -16.27 -16.17 3.90
C ASP A 464 -15.53 -17.29 4.63
N LEU A 465 -14.25 -17.09 4.98
CA LEU A 465 -13.49 -18.02 5.82
C LEU A 465 -14.13 -18.20 7.19
N ALA A 466 -14.52 -17.11 7.84
CA ALA A 466 -15.19 -17.15 9.13
C ALA A 466 -16.58 -17.82 9.01
N ALA A 467 -17.36 -17.49 7.98
CA ALA A 467 -18.65 -18.12 7.70
C ALA A 467 -18.51 -19.63 7.43
N ALA A 468 -17.39 -20.09 6.86
CA ALA A 468 -17.04 -21.49 6.69
C ALA A 468 -16.58 -22.18 8.00
N GLY A 469 -16.64 -21.49 9.13
CA GLY A 469 -16.30 -22.00 10.46
C GLY A 469 -14.80 -22.01 10.77
N LYS A 470 -13.98 -21.29 10.02
CA LYS A 470 -12.56 -21.07 10.38
C LYS A 470 -12.44 -19.92 11.39
N GLY A 471 -11.44 -19.97 12.26
CA GLY A 471 -11.04 -18.82 13.07
C GLY A 471 -10.10 -17.94 12.27
N VAL A 472 -10.34 -16.64 12.24
CA VAL A 472 -9.48 -15.69 11.50
C VAL A 472 -8.93 -14.64 12.45
N ILE A 473 -7.61 -14.40 12.39
CA ILE A 473 -6.96 -13.28 13.06
C ILE A 473 -6.54 -12.29 11.97
N VAL A 474 -6.90 -11.02 12.15
CA VAL A 474 -6.51 -9.91 11.28
C VAL A 474 -5.60 -8.96 12.06
N VAL A 475 -4.35 -8.84 11.65
CA VAL A 475 -3.44 -7.81 12.15
C VAL A 475 -3.42 -6.68 11.15
N SER A 476 -3.77 -5.47 11.57
CA SER A 476 -3.78 -4.32 10.67
C SER A 476 -3.36 -3.03 11.37
N SER A 477 -2.67 -2.17 10.63
CA SER A 477 -2.42 -0.77 11.00
C SER A 477 -3.56 0.16 10.57
N GLU A 478 -4.44 -0.29 9.68
CA GLU A 478 -5.59 0.47 9.20
C GLU A 478 -6.80 0.24 10.15
N MET A 479 -7.12 1.23 10.99
CA MET A 479 -8.25 1.12 11.94
C MET A 479 -9.60 0.88 11.26
N PRO A 480 -9.92 1.55 10.11
CA PRO A 480 -11.17 1.28 9.39
C PRO A 480 -11.33 -0.17 8.95
N GLU A 481 -10.23 -0.86 8.61
CA GLU A 481 -10.23 -2.29 8.28
C GLU A 481 -10.69 -3.14 9.48
N LEU A 482 -10.07 -2.91 10.64
CA LEU A 482 -10.43 -3.63 11.87
C LEU A 482 -11.87 -3.34 12.30
N ILE A 483 -12.28 -2.07 12.25
CA ILE A 483 -13.64 -1.64 12.56
C ILE A 483 -14.64 -2.28 11.59
N GLY A 484 -14.32 -2.36 10.30
CA GLY A 484 -15.23 -2.87 9.28
C GLY A 484 -15.39 -4.39 9.25
N VAL A 485 -14.33 -5.14 9.59
CA VAL A 485 -14.28 -6.60 9.36
C VAL A 485 -14.33 -7.43 10.64
N CYS A 486 -13.77 -6.94 11.77
CA CYS A 486 -13.56 -7.76 12.97
C CYS A 486 -14.79 -7.80 13.89
N HIS A 487 -15.00 -8.94 14.53
CA HIS A 487 -16.03 -9.13 15.56
C HIS A 487 -15.56 -8.61 16.93
N ARG A 488 -14.26 -8.80 17.24
CA ARG A 488 -13.56 -8.25 18.39
C ARG A 488 -12.21 -7.69 17.95
N VAL A 489 -11.71 -6.71 18.71
CA VAL A 489 -10.38 -6.12 18.46
C VAL A 489 -9.58 -6.08 19.75
N ALA A 490 -8.47 -6.81 19.78
CA ALA A 490 -7.47 -6.73 20.85
C ALA A 490 -6.48 -5.60 20.51
N VAL A 491 -6.34 -4.65 21.43
CA VAL A 491 -5.43 -3.51 21.23
C VAL A 491 -4.12 -3.78 21.97
N MET A 492 -3.01 -3.78 21.23
CA MET A 492 -1.68 -3.99 21.78
C MET A 492 -0.97 -2.68 22.10
N ARG A 493 -0.27 -2.66 23.25
CA ARG A 493 0.61 -1.58 23.69
C ARG A 493 1.81 -2.15 24.43
N ALA A 494 3.02 -1.77 24.01
CA ALA A 494 4.27 -2.16 24.67
C ALA A 494 4.37 -3.68 24.94
N GLY A 495 4.00 -4.50 23.96
CA GLY A 495 4.05 -5.96 24.06
C GLY A 495 3.00 -6.62 24.96
N ARG A 496 1.92 -5.91 25.31
CA ARG A 496 0.79 -6.43 26.10
C ARG A 496 -0.53 -6.10 25.42
N ILE A 497 -1.56 -6.91 25.67
CA ILE A 497 -2.93 -6.58 25.31
C ILE A 497 -3.44 -5.56 26.36
N ALA A 498 -3.67 -4.32 25.91
CA ALA A 498 -4.14 -3.21 26.75
C ALA A 498 -5.66 -3.20 26.92
N GLY A 499 -6.40 -3.85 26.04
CA GLY A 499 -7.85 -3.99 26.09
C GLY A 499 -8.37 -4.80 24.92
N VAL A 500 -9.62 -5.28 25.05
CA VAL A 500 -10.36 -5.97 23.98
C VAL A 500 -11.67 -5.24 23.79
N LEU A 501 -11.97 -4.84 22.56
CA LEU A 501 -13.18 -4.13 22.15
C LEU A 501 -14.12 -5.08 21.42
N GLU A 502 -15.43 -4.95 21.65
CA GLU A 502 -16.47 -5.81 21.05
C GLU A 502 -17.68 -4.96 20.62
N GLY A 503 -18.34 -5.38 19.53
CA GLY A 503 -19.58 -4.73 19.06
C GLY A 503 -19.39 -3.24 18.80
N ASP A 504 -20.31 -2.41 19.32
CA ASP A 504 -20.32 -0.96 19.12
C ASP A 504 -19.15 -0.21 19.80
N SER A 505 -18.40 -0.88 20.67
CA SER A 505 -17.20 -0.31 21.29
C SER A 505 -15.99 -0.30 20.33
N ILE A 506 -16.06 -0.99 19.19
CA ILE A 506 -14.99 -0.98 18.20
C ILE A 506 -15.05 0.33 17.42
N THR A 507 -14.45 1.37 17.98
CA THR A 507 -14.33 2.71 17.36
C THR A 507 -12.88 3.14 17.30
N GLU A 508 -12.56 4.06 16.40
CA GLU A 508 -11.22 4.60 16.27
C GLU A 508 -10.71 5.23 17.57
N ASP A 509 -11.56 6.04 18.21
CA ASP A 509 -11.26 6.68 19.50
C ASP A 509 -10.90 5.66 20.60
N GLU A 510 -11.66 4.58 20.74
CA GLU A 510 -11.39 3.57 21.76
C GLU A 510 -10.12 2.79 21.46
N ILE A 511 -9.87 2.46 20.18
CA ILE A 511 -8.62 1.82 19.74
C ILE A 511 -7.43 2.73 20.10
N VAL A 512 -7.49 4.02 19.75
CA VAL A 512 -6.42 4.99 20.04
C VAL A 512 -6.21 5.16 21.54
N ARG A 513 -7.28 5.27 22.33
CA ARG A 513 -7.20 5.40 23.81
C ARG A 513 -6.46 4.22 24.45
N HIS A 514 -6.76 3.00 24.04
CA HIS A 514 -6.07 1.81 24.53
C HIS A 514 -4.61 1.75 24.01
N ALA A 515 -4.37 2.07 22.74
CA ALA A 515 -3.05 2.03 22.13
C ALA A 515 -2.09 3.08 22.73
N THR A 516 -2.61 4.25 23.14
CA THR A 516 -1.82 5.33 23.76
C THR A 516 -1.74 5.23 25.29
N GLY A 517 -2.68 4.52 25.92
CA GLY A 517 -2.76 4.36 27.37
C GLY A 517 -3.52 5.46 28.10
N LEU A 518 -4.34 6.21 27.40
CA LEU A 518 -5.24 7.20 27.99
C LEU A 518 -6.41 6.56 28.76
N LYS A 519 -6.67 5.25 28.53
CA LYS A 519 -7.43 4.37 29.43
C LYS A 519 -6.43 3.41 30.08
N GLY A 520 -6.38 3.39 31.42
CA GLY A 520 -5.52 2.48 32.18
C GLY A 520 -5.81 1.02 31.80
N ALA A 521 -4.75 0.19 31.81
CA ALA A 521 -4.90 -1.25 31.71
C ALA A 521 -5.83 -1.73 32.84
N ALA A 522 -6.94 -2.36 32.49
CA ALA A 522 -7.82 -3.06 33.43
C ALA A 522 -7.16 -4.33 33.95
#